data_253c4effc6b6937f95807015285894d9
#
_entry.id   253c4effc6b6937f95807015285894d9
#
_cell.length_a   1.000
_cell.length_b   1.000
_cell.length_c   1.000
_cell.angle_alpha   90.00
_cell.angle_beta   90.00
_cell.angle_gamma   90.00
#
_symmetry.space_group_name_H-M   'P 1'
#
loop_
_entity.id
_entity.type
_entity.pdbx_description
1 polymer ?
#
loop_
_entity_poly.entity_id
_entity_poly.type
_entity_poly.pdbx_seq_one_letter_code
_entity_poly.pdbx_strand_id
1 'polypeptide(L)'
;MKLLKNISLPLIASLALFACERDYDAPLLTEPEYTGPSANITISELRTQTAAATEDTPVIISQDQVLKAVITGNDESGNIFKKIYLQDETGAIEMEVDQSSVYNYYPVGQTVYVDLNGLSISVYGDEQQLGHPQGYLYRTPWEDFEKHVSKDGWANPENAKPLVIDDISTINTNPDAYKFKLIQFTGVTFQNGGTGIFAPESGYGEENITDSHGNTLMIRTSNYASFAGNKLPTGKGNVTGILGRFRGTWQLTLRTASDVSDFTGSSEEGGNEGGEQTPSSEKVLFQESFGTPEKSGNYWPYLSDYKGFDNPASMFENTSEEKASVRIVSNLTNVWFPGKKDVAIAIKGINAQGNTSATLEYQVGANVYNAGEKQDLNTLKVKCNGQELSIPSKEVTGDAKQGNTPFKMTIENVTVSDNTTLEFYCTTTDNAYGLRLYNVKLYVPGSSTSGNEEGTTIEPTPEN
;
A
#
# COMPACT_ATOMS: atom_id res chain seq x y z
N MET A 1 24.63 80.95 36.15
CA MET A 1 23.19 81.22 36.32
C MET A 1 22.51 81.05 34.97
N LYS A 2 21.54 80.22 34.83
CA LYS A 2 20.60 79.82 33.78
C LYS A 2 20.84 78.43 33.21
N LEU A 3 19.96 77.54 33.62
CA LEU A 3 19.65 76.24 33.12
C LEU A 3 19.17 76.34 31.67
N LEU A 4 19.68 75.41 30.79
CA LEU A 4 18.98 75.04 29.58
C LEU A 4 18.66 73.56 29.64
N LYS A 5 17.35 73.28 29.67
CA LYS A 5 16.79 71.94 29.64
C LYS A 5 16.96 71.31 28.24
N ASN A 6 17.63 70.19 28.21
CA ASN A 6 17.66 69.36 27.01
C ASN A 6 16.39 68.56 26.91
N ILE A 7 15.60 68.81 25.88
CA ILE A 7 14.46 67.97 25.47
C ILE A 7 15.03 67.01 24.45
N SER A 8 15.21 65.77 24.84
CA SER A 8 15.52 64.65 23.92
C SER A 8 14.23 64.13 23.32
N LEU A 9 14.09 64.28 22.02
CA LEU A 9 12.99 63.72 21.23
C LEU A 9 13.38 62.27 20.92
N PRO A 10 12.55 61.23 21.26
CA PRO A 10 12.84 59.87 20.77
C PRO A 10 12.43 59.78 19.33
N LEU A 11 13.40 59.52 18.47
CA LEU A 11 13.21 59.13 17.08
C LEU A 11 12.68 57.70 17.04
N ILE A 12 11.38 57.56 16.85
CA ILE A 12 10.75 56.27 16.57
C ILE A 12 11.07 55.88 15.15
N ALA A 13 12.11 55.05 14.99
CA ALA A 13 12.37 54.41 13.74
C ALA A 13 11.35 53.26 13.57
N SER A 14 10.29 53.53 12.82
CA SER A 14 9.39 52.48 12.30
C SER A 14 10.14 51.67 11.27
N LEU A 15 10.73 50.55 11.70
CA LEU A 15 11.12 49.50 10.78
C LEU A 15 9.82 48.87 10.20
N ALA A 16 9.48 49.26 8.99
CA ALA A 16 8.55 48.56 8.18
C ALA A 16 9.20 47.19 7.85
N LEU A 17 8.78 46.17 8.59
CA LEU A 17 9.01 44.78 8.22
C LEU A 17 8.19 44.54 6.94
N PHE A 18 8.81 44.68 5.79
CA PHE A 18 8.32 44.04 4.58
C PHE A 18 8.50 42.54 4.81
N ALA A 19 7.48 41.91 5.38
CA ALA A 19 7.29 40.48 5.22
C ALA A 19 7.10 40.27 3.71
N CYS A 20 8.14 39.85 3.02
CA CYS A 20 7.92 39.18 1.74
C CYS A 20 7.09 37.94 2.07
N GLU A 21 5.78 38.00 1.86
CA GLU A 21 5.00 36.81 1.60
C GLU A 21 5.61 36.21 0.33
N ARG A 22 6.53 35.28 0.54
CA ARG A 22 6.89 34.35 -0.50
C ARG A 22 5.74 33.36 -0.54
N ASP A 23 4.81 33.56 -1.45
CA ASP A 23 3.96 32.50 -1.93
C ASP A 23 4.91 31.45 -2.54
N TYR A 24 5.27 30.49 -1.72
CA TYR A 24 5.79 29.24 -2.25
C TYR A 24 4.55 28.46 -2.69
N ASP A 25 4.14 28.68 -3.93
CA ASP A 25 3.37 27.67 -4.62
C ASP A 25 4.13 26.35 -4.46
N ALA A 26 3.45 25.31 -3.95
CA ALA A 26 4.04 23.98 -3.93
C ALA A 26 4.56 23.73 -5.35
N PRO A 27 5.81 23.28 -5.51
CA PRO A 27 6.33 23.02 -6.85
C PRO A 27 5.33 22.08 -7.54
N LEU A 28 4.86 22.50 -8.71
CA LEU A 28 3.98 21.65 -9.51
C LEU A 28 4.68 20.30 -9.64
N LEU A 29 3.98 19.23 -9.27
CA LEU A 29 4.46 17.89 -9.51
C LEU A 29 4.71 17.77 -11.01
N THR A 30 5.97 17.68 -11.38
CA THR A 30 6.36 17.52 -12.78
C THR A 30 6.23 16.04 -13.14
N GLU A 31 5.47 15.76 -14.17
CA GLU A 31 5.39 14.41 -14.71
C GLU A 31 6.79 13.93 -15.09
N PRO A 32 7.21 12.74 -14.61
CA PRO A 32 8.49 12.19 -15.04
C PRO A 32 8.54 12.00 -16.55
N GLU A 33 9.57 12.49 -17.21
CA GLU A 33 9.78 12.33 -18.64
C GLU A 33 11.14 11.69 -18.86
N TYR A 34 11.14 10.55 -19.54
CA TYR A 34 12.37 9.89 -19.94
C TYR A 34 12.95 10.55 -21.18
N THR A 35 14.15 11.11 -21.08
CA THR A 35 14.86 11.81 -22.17
C THR A 35 16.12 11.09 -22.63
N GLY A 36 16.34 9.86 -22.15
CA GLY A 36 17.50 9.02 -22.51
C GLY A 36 17.36 8.34 -23.87
N PRO A 37 18.27 7.40 -24.18
CA PRO A 37 18.22 6.62 -25.42
C PRO A 37 16.96 5.78 -25.55
N SER A 38 16.45 5.60 -26.76
CA SER A 38 15.30 4.73 -27.03
C SER A 38 15.58 3.28 -26.59
N ALA A 39 14.52 2.60 -26.13
CA ALA A 39 14.59 1.16 -25.86
C ALA A 39 15.03 0.38 -27.12
N ASN A 40 15.98 -0.52 -26.96
CA ASN A 40 16.60 -1.28 -28.05
C ASN A 40 16.77 -2.76 -27.76
N ILE A 41 16.19 -3.25 -26.64
CA ILE A 41 16.15 -4.65 -26.28
C ILE A 41 14.83 -4.96 -25.57
N THR A 42 14.30 -6.15 -25.79
CA THR A 42 13.14 -6.70 -25.08
C THR A 42 13.56 -7.68 -24.00
N ILE A 43 12.65 -8.00 -23.07
CA ILE A 43 12.91 -8.99 -22.00
C ILE A 43 13.23 -10.37 -22.60
N SER A 44 12.53 -10.79 -23.64
CA SER A 44 12.80 -12.08 -24.31
C SER A 44 14.18 -12.13 -24.95
N GLU A 45 14.62 -11.05 -25.62
CA GLU A 45 15.96 -10.94 -26.19
C GLU A 45 17.04 -10.91 -25.10
N LEU A 46 16.83 -10.15 -24.01
CA LEU A 46 17.73 -10.10 -22.87
C LEU A 46 17.93 -11.49 -22.27
N ARG A 47 16.85 -12.24 -22.03
CA ARG A 47 16.90 -13.61 -21.53
C ARG A 47 17.67 -14.54 -22.45
N THR A 48 17.45 -14.43 -23.75
CA THR A 48 18.15 -15.23 -24.78
C THR A 48 19.64 -14.90 -24.83
N GLN A 49 19.97 -13.61 -24.84
CA GLN A 49 21.35 -13.10 -24.87
C GLN A 49 22.17 -13.55 -23.65
N THR A 50 21.51 -13.68 -22.49
CA THR A 50 22.14 -14.00 -21.21
C THR A 50 21.86 -15.45 -20.75
N ALA A 51 21.48 -16.34 -21.66
CA ALA A 51 21.16 -17.73 -21.37
C ALA A 51 22.33 -18.56 -20.78
N ALA A 52 23.56 -18.04 -20.87
CA ALA A 52 24.75 -18.64 -20.25
C ALA A 52 24.90 -18.32 -18.75
N ALA A 53 24.05 -17.49 -18.18
CA ALA A 53 24.06 -17.16 -16.75
C ALA A 53 23.76 -18.42 -15.91
N THR A 54 24.45 -18.54 -14.76
CA THR A 54 24.21 -19.59 -13.76
C THR A 54 24.12 -18.97 -12.35
N GLU A 55 23.78 -19.79 -11.34
CA GLU A 55 23.78 -19.35 -9.93
C GLU A 55 25.13 -18.77 -9.47
N ASP A 56 26.23 -19.40 -9.93
CA ASP A 56 27.59 -19.04 -9.50
C ASP A 56 28.27 -18.04 -10.45
N THR A 57 27.76 -17.90 -11.69
CA THR A 57 28.40 -17.12 -12.74
C THR A 57 27.38 -16.25 -13.45
N PRO A 58 27.19 -15.00 -13.01
CA PRO A 58 26.30 -14.06 -13.66
C PRO A 58 26.88 -13.62 -15.03
N VAL A 59 26.01 -13.29 -15.95
CA VAL A 59 26.39 -12.64 -17.23
C VAL A 59 26.26 -11.13 -17.04
N ILE A 60 27.41 -10.42 -17.13
CA ILE A 60 27.44 -8.96 -17.07
C ILE A 60 27.03 -8.41 -18.45
N ILE A 61 26.13 -7.44 -18.45
CA ILE A 61 25.70 -6.74 -19.65
C ILE A 61 26.67 -5.58 -19.89
N SER A 62 27.42 -5.62 -20.98
CA SER A 62 28.43 -4.63 -21.32
C SER A 62 28.07 -3.80 -22.57
N GLN A 63 26.86 -3.95 -23.07
CA GLN A 63 26.35 -3.25 -24.24
C GLN A 63 25.44 -2.11 -23.80
N ASP A 64 25.42 -1.03 -24.59
CA ASP A 64 24.51 0.08 -24.39
C ASP A 64 23.09 -0.34 -24.78
N GLN A 65 22.43 -1.00 -23.86
CA GLN A 65 21.07 -1.54 -24.01
C GLN A 65 20.11 -0.91 -23.02
N VAL A 66 18.96 -0.50 -23.53
CA VAL A 66 17.89 0.09 -22.75
C VAL A 66 16.64 -0.75 -22.90
N LEU A 67 16.13 -1.24 -21.77
CA LEU A 67 14.88 -2.00 -21.69
C LEU A 67 13.74 -1.02 -21.31
N LYS A 68 12.62 -1.05 -22.04
CA LYS A 68 11.37 -0.40 -21.62
C LYS A 68 10.43 -1.44 -21.06
N ALA A 69 9.90 -1.22 -19.85
CA ALA A 69 8.99 -2.15 -19.20
C ALA A 69 8.00 -1.42 -18.29
N VAL A 70 6.96 -2.15 -17.85
CA VAL A 70 6.01 -1.73 -16.84
C VAL A 70 6.27 -2.49 -15.53
N ILE A 71 6.20 -1.82 -14.40
CA ILE A 71 6.27 -2.48 -13.09
C ILE A 71 4.93 -3.14 -12.81
N THR A 72 4.95 -4.47 -12.66
CA THR A 72 3.75 -5.28 -12.40
C THR A 72 3.64 -5.80 -10.98
N GLY A 73 4.74 -5.76 -10.21
CA GLY A 73 4.77 -6.15 -8.80
C GLY A 73 5.92 -5.47 -8.06
N ASN A 74 5.72 -5.18 -6.79
CA ASN A 74 6.66 -4.55 -5.88
C ASN A 74 6.41 -5.02 -4.43
N ASP A 75 7.10 -4.40 -3.46
CA ASP A 75 7.11 -4.80 -2.05
C ASP A 75 6.00 -4.16 -1.18
N GLU A 76 4.93 -3.62 -1.77
CA GLU A 76 3.87 -2.87 -1.08
C GLU A 76 3.25 -3.62 0.10
N SER A 77 2.89 -4.89 -0.08
CA SER A 77 2.27 -5.69 0.97
C SER A 77 3.26 -6.42 1.89
N GLY A 78 4.55 -6.42 1.57
CA GLY A 78 5.56 -7.23 2.26
C GLY A 78 5.61 -8.70 1.82
N ASN A 79 4.75 -9.15 0.90
CA ASN A 79 4.85 -10.50 0.32
C ASN A 79 6.02 -10.63 -0.65
N ILE A 80 6.31 -9.58 -1.38
CA ILE A 80 7.50 -9.41 -2.21
C ILE A 80 8.53 -8.66 -1.37
N PHE A 81 9.80 -9.03 -1.45
CA PHE A 81 10.84 -8.40 -0.65
C PHE A 81 12.09 -8.10 -1.47
N LYS A 82 12.51 -6.82 -1.46
CA LYS A 82 13.73 -6.31 -2.11
C LYS A 82 13.82 -6.65 -3.59
N LYS A 83 12.72 -6.60 -4.31
CA LYS A 83 12.63 -6.76 -5.76
C LYS A 83 11.40 -6.08 -6.34
N ILE A 84 11.46 -5.83 -7.63
CA ILE A 84 10.34 -5.44 -8.47
C ILE A 84 10.21 -6.42 -9.64
N TYR A 85 9.01 -6.48 -10.23
CA TYR A 85 8.76 -7.26 -11.44
C TYR A 85 8.53 -6.33 -12.61
N LEU A 86 9.30 -6.56 -13.66
CA LEU A 86 9.29 -5.81 -14.91
C LEU A 86 8.63 -6.67 -15.99
N GLN A 87 7.71 -6.10 -16.76
CA GLN A 87 7.03 -6.79 -17.84
C GLN A 87 6.96 -5.91 -19.08
N ASP A 88 7.23 -6.51 -20.25
CA ASP A 88 6.97 -5.96 -21.56
C ASP A 88 6.03 -6.88 -22.36
N GLU A 89 5.82 -6.60 -23.64
CA GLU A 89 4.98 -7.41 -24.52
C GLU A 89 5.54 -8.83 -24.71
N THR A 90 6.85 -9.01 -24.61
CA THR A 90 7.56 -10.25 -24.94
C THR A 90 7.74 -11.17 -23.72
N GLY A 91 7.80 -10.63 -22.52
CA GLY A 91 8.05 -11.40 -21.30
C GLY A 91 8.00 -10.58 -20.02
N ALA A 92 8.46 -11.21 -18.94
CA ALA A 92 8.65 -10.52 -17.67
C ALA A 92 9.90 -11.05 -16.95
N ILE A 93 10.49 -10.24 -16.06
CA ILE A 93 11.69 -10.59 -15.30
C ILE A 93 11.63 -9.93 -13.92
N GLU A 94 12.16 -10.59 -12.90
CA GLU A 94 12.37 -9.93 -11.62
C GLU A 94 13.68 -9.14 -11.62
N MET A 95 13.69 -7.98 -10.97
CA MET A 95 14.87 -7.17 -10.71
C MET A 95 15.10 -7.03 -9.22
N GLU A 96 16.26 -7.49 -8.77
CA GLU A 96 16.69 -7.46 -7.39
C GLU A 96 17.18 -6.05 -6.99
N VAL A 97 16.66 -5.52 -5.87
CA VAL A 97 16.95 -4.17 -5.38
C VAL A 97 17.29 -4.22 -3.90
N ASP A 98 18.41 -3.63 -3.48
CA ASP A 98 18.78 -3.58 -2.06
C ASP A 98 18.12 -2.38 -1.33
N GLN A 99 16.81 -2.31 -1.44
CA GLN A 99 15.96 -1.31 -0.79
C GLN A 99 14.66 -1.93 -0.34
N SER A 100 14.08 -1.42 0.74
CA SER A 100 12.72 -1.74 1.19
C SER A 100 11.79 -0.56 0.90
N SER A 101 10.50 -0.84 0.80
CA SER A 101 9.47 0.15 0.46
C SER A 101 9.69 0.82 -0.90
N VAL A 102 10.17 0.03 -1.87
CA VAL A 102 10.40 0.47 -3.25
C VAL A 102 9.10 0.96 -3.88
N TYR A 103 7.95 0.41 -3.46
CA TYR A 103 6.62 0.79 -3.94
C TYR A 103 6.32 2.29 -3.81
N ASN A 104 6.90 3.00 -2.83
CA ASN A 104 6.73 4.45 -2.65
C ASN A 104 7.31 5.27 -3.82
N TYR A 105 8.32 4.74 -4.47
CA TYR A 105 9.04 5.41 -5.56
C TYR A 105 8.69 4.83 -6.92
N TYR A 106 8.41 3.54 -6.95
CA TYR A 106 8.15 2.75 -8.17
C TYR A 106 6.87 1.92 -8.00
N PRO A 107 5.70 2.57 -8.04
CA PRO A 107 4.42 1.89 -7.88
C PRO A 107 4.08 0.98 -9.07
N VAL A 108 3.17 0.05 -8.86
CA VAL A 108 2.63 -0.81 -9.93
C VAL A 108 1.97 0.05 -11.00
N GLY A 109 2.20 -0.29 -12.27
CA GLY A 109 1.74 0.47 -13.44
C GLY A 109 2.68 1.60 -13.88
N GLN A 110 3.81 1.82 -13.19
CA GLN A 110 4.85 2.75 -13.62
C GLN A 110 5.59 2.21 -14.83
N THR A 111 5.63 2.99 -15.91
CA THR A 111 6.54 2.75 -17.04
C THR A 111 7.94 3.17 -16.66
N VAL A 112 8.91 2.30 -16.93
CA VAL A 112 10.33 2.55 -16.68
C VAL A 112 11.19 2.21 -17.88
N TYR A 113 12.31 2.92 -17.98
CA TYR A 113 13.42 2.60 -18.86
C TYR A 113 14.61 2.18 -18.00
N VAL A 114 15.17 1.02 -18.29
CA VAL A 114 16.30 0.45 -17.55
C VAL A 114 17.53 0.47 -18.44
N ASP A 115 18.55 1.25 -18.06
CA ASP A 115 19.89 1.16 -18.64
C ASP A 115 20.55 -0.11 -18.12
N LEU A 116 20.79 -1.05 -18.99
CA LEU A 116 21.30 -2.38 -18.62
C LEU A 116 22.83 -2.44 -18.55
N ASN A 117 23.56 -1.44 -19.09
CA ASN A 117 25.01 -1.45 -19.12
C ASN A 117 25.62 -1.45 -17.71
N GLY A 118 26.37 -2.47 -17.38
CA GLY A 118 26.97 -2.68 -16.04
C GLY A 118 26.11 -3.53 -15.09
N LEU A 119 24.82 -3.73 -15.38
CA LEU A 119 23.98 -4.70 -14.67
C LEU A 119 24.32 -6.12 -15.09
N SER A 120 23.74 -7.10 -14.42
CA SER A 120 23.95 -8.52 -14.73
C SER A 120 22.68 -9.33 -14.65
N ILE A 121 22.66 -10.43 -15.37
CA ILE A 121 21.70 -11.50 -15.16
C ILE A 121 22.40 -12.61 -14.38
N SER A 122 21.83 -12.96 -13.22
CA SER A 122 22.16 -14.14 -12.44
C SER A 122 21.01 -15.16 -12.53
N VAL A 123 21.19 -16.33 -11.94
CA VAL A 123 20.14 -17.35 -11.84
C VAL A 123 19.90 -17.67 -10.38
N TYR A 124 18.64 -17.76 -9.99
CA TYR A 124 18.24 -18.24 -8.68
C TYR A 124 17.03 -19.17 -8.82
N GLY A 125 17.16 -20.37 -8.26
CA GLY A 125 16.09 -21.37 -8.36
C GLY A 125 15.73 -21.75 -9.80
N ASP A 126 16.71 -21.81 -10.68
CA ASP A 126 16.62 -22.09 -12.13
C ASP A 126 16.02 -20.95 -12.97
N GLU A 127 15.80 -19.77 -12.39
CA GLU A 127 15.23 -18.62 -13.12
C GLU A 127 16.19 -17.43 -13.15
N GLN A 128 16.21 -16.76 -14.31
CA GLN A 128 17.02 -15.56 -14.53
C GLN A 128 16.45 -14.37 -13.76
N GLN A 129 17.32 -13.65 -13.07
CA GLN A 129 17.01 -12.40 -12.38
C GLN A 129 17.98 -11.30 -12.80
N LEU A 130 17.46 -10.08 -12.96
CA LEU A 130 18.25 -8.87 -13.23
C LEU A 130 18.75 -8.29 -11.91
N GLY A 131 20.00 -7.84 -11.86
CA GLY A 131 20.56 -7.22 -10.68
C GLY A 131 21.96 -6.66 -10.92
N HIS A 132 22.73 -6.46 -9.86
CA HIS A 132 24.07 -5.88 -9.93
C HIS A 132 25.15 -6.94 -9.64
N PRO A 133 26.19 -7.06 -10.47
CA PRO A 133 27.17 -8.16 -10.38
C PRO A 133 27.98 -8.17 -9.08
N GLN A 134 28.07 -7.05 -8.39
CA GLN A 134 28.80 -6.91 -7.10
C GLN A 134 27.87 -6.72 -5.90
N GLY A 135 26.55 -6.71 -6.12
CA GLY A 135 25.57 -6.57 -5.06
C GLY A 135 25.46 -7.81 -4.18
N TYR A 136 25.14 -7.64 -2.91
CA TYR A 136 24.85 -8.78 -2.02
C TYR A 136 23.64 -9.55 -2.54
N LEU A 137 23.79 -10.82 -2.81
CA LEU A 137 22.79 -11.67 -3.50
C LEU A 137 22.36 -11.07 -4.86
N TYR A 138 23.30 -10.43 -5.56
CA TYR A 138 23.07 -9.73 -6.84
C TYR A 138 22.04 -8.58 -6.77
N ARG A 139 21.65 -8.10 -5.58
CA ARG A 139 20.77 -6.96 -5.43
C ARG A 139 21.46 -5.68 -5.92
N THR A 140 20.73 -4.89 -6.65
CA THR A 140 21.19 -3.57 -7.10
C THR A 140 21.16 -2.60 -5.93
N PRO A 141 22.29 -2.01 -5.51
CA PRO A 141 22.31 -0.96 -4.49
C PRO A 141 21.39 0.18 -4.89
N TRP A 142 20.73 0.82 -3.92
CA TRP A 142 19.72 1.83 -4.20
C TRP A 142 20.23 2.98 -5.07
N GLU A 143 21.40 3.52 -4.76
CA GLU A 143 22.02 4.60 -5.53
C GLU A 143 22.31 4.23 -7.00
N ASP A 144 22.63 2.96 -7.26
CA ASP A 144 22.85 2.45 -8.62
C ASP A 144 21.51 2.14 -9.30
N PHE A 145 20.53 1.62 -8.54
CA PHE A 145 19.18 1.41 -9.05
C PHE A 145 18.57 2.72 -9.58
N GLU A 146 18.67 3.82 -8.84
CA GLU A 146 18.17 5.13 -9.28
C GLU A 146 18.88 5.69 -10.53
N LYS A 147 20.14 5.30 -10.78
CA LYS A 147 20.85 5.66 -12.00
C LYS A 147 20.42 4.83 -13.21
N HIS A 148 20.14 3.55 -12.97
CA HIS A 148 19.78 2.61 -14.03
C HIS A 148 18.30 2.64 -14.40
N VAL A 149 17.40 2.98 -13.46
CA VAL A 149 15.94 2.90 -13.64
C VAL A 149 15.31 4.28 -13.67
N SER A 150 14.95 4.74 -14.84
CA SER A 150 14.28 6.03 -15.07
C SER A 150 12.79 5.84 -15.28
N LYS A 151 11.97 6.70 -14.66
CA LYS A 151 10.51 6.71 -14.82
C LYS A 151 10.10 7.50 -16.06
N ASP A 152 8.99 7.10 -16.68
CA ASP A 152 8.35 7.81 -17.80
C ASP A 152 6.84 7.90 -17.54
N GLY A 153 6.31 9.11 -17.53
CA GLY A 153 4.93 9.40 -17.16
C GLY A 153 4.58 9.10 -15.71
N TRP A 154 3.34 9.36 -15.35
CA TRP A 154 2.79 8.91 -14.06
C TRP A 154 2.48 7.42 -14.09
N ALA A 155 2.56 6.79 -12.92
CA ALA A 155 2.09 5.41 -12.77
C ALA A 155 0.59 5.32 -13.10
N ASN A 156 0.23 4.37 -13.95
CA ASN A 156 -1.16 4.07 -14.28
C ASN A 156 -1.40 2.57 -14.09
N PRO A 157 -2.23 2.16 -13.12
CA PRO A 157 -2.54 0.74 -12.88
C PRO A 157 -3.03 -0.01 -14.13
N GLU A 158 -3.67 0.70 -15.08
CA GLU A 158 -4.10 0.12 -16.36
C GLU A 158 -2.95 -0.37 -17.26
N ASN A 159 -1.72 0.07 -16.99
CA ASN A 159 -0.54 -0.46 -17.68
C ASN A 159 -0.15 -1.87 -17.19
N ALA A 160 -0.57 -2.24 -15.97
CA ALA A 160 -0.26 -3.52 -15.34
C ALA A 160 -1.47 -4.48 -15.40
N LYS A 161 -2.03 -4.70 -16.58
CA LYS A 161 -3.15 -5.64 -16.78
C LYS A 161 -2.68 -7.08 -16.70
N PRO A 162 -3.36 -7.93 -15.92
CA PRO A 162 -3.05 -9.35 -15.87
C PRO A 162 -3.44 -10.07 -17.18
N LEU A 163 -2.67 -11.09 -17.52
CA LEU A 163 -3.10 -12.08 -18.50
C LEU A 163 -4.12 -13.00 -17.81
N VAL A 164 -5.33 -13.09 -18.37
CA VAL A 164 -6.41 -13.90 -17.79
C VAL A 164 -6.32 -15.33 -18.28
N ILE A 165 -6.36 -16.30 -17.37
CA ILE A 165 -6.28 -17.73 -17.62
C ILE A 165 -7.37 -18.45 -16.80
N ASP A 166 -8.11 -19.37 -17.42
CA ASP A 166 -9.14 -20.21 -16.78
C ASP A 166 -8.71 -21.70 -16.63
N ASP A 167 -7.64 -22.10 -17.30
CA ASP A 167 -7.03 -23.44 -17.23
C ASP A 167 -5.56 -23.32 -16.79
N ILE A 168 -5.29 -23.70 -15.53
CA ILE A 168 -3.94 -23.67 -14.96
C ILE A 168 -2.94 -24.49 -15.78
N SER A 169 -3.36 -25.56 -16.43
CA SER A 169 -2.45 -26.41 -17.22
C SER A 169 -1.80 -25.67 -18.39
N THR A 170 -2.41 -24.59 -18.86
CA THR A 170 -1.91 -23.74 -19.95
C THR A 170 -0.50 -23.23 -19.70
N ILE A 171 -0.13 -22.95 -18.44
CA ILE A 171 1.21 -22.45 -18.10
C ILE A 171 2.34 -23.45 -18.42
N ASN A 172 2.02 -24.74 -18.54
CA ASN A 172 2.98 -25.78 -18.86
C ASN A 172 3.21 -25.98 -20.38
N THR A 173 2.37 -25.38 -21.20
CA THR A 173 2.49 -25.52 -22.67
C THR A 173 3.68 -24.76 -23.24
N ASN A 174 3.98 -23.57 -22.62
CA ASN A 174 5.13 -22.76 -22.94
C ASN A 174 5.60 -22.01 -21.69
N PRO A 175 6.34 -22.64 -20.76
CA PRO A 175 6.73 -22.06 -19.50
C PRO A 175 7.40 -20.68 -19.62
N ASP A 176 8.23 -20.47 -20.62
CA ASP A 176 8.95 -19.21 -20.81
C ASP A 176 8.04 -18.02 -21.11
N ALA A 177 6.86 -18.28 -21.67
CA ALA A 177 5.87 -17.24 -21.95
C ALA A 177 5.16 -16.71 -20.70
N TYR A 178 5.20 -17.46 -19.59
CA TYR A 178 4.43 -17.14 -18.38
C TYR A 178 5.27 -16.72 -17.18
N LYS A 179 6.58 -17.02 -17.18
CA LYS A 179 7.49 -16.70 -16.08
C LYS A 179 7.47 -15.22 -15.72
N PHE A 180 7.26 -14.94 -14.44
CA PHE A 180 7.20 -13.61 -13.81
C PHE A 180 6.13 -12.67 -14.35
N LYS A 181 5.26 -13.14 -15.27
CA LYS A 181 4.12 -12.33 -15.73
C LYS A 181 3.07 -12.17 -14.63
N LEU A 182 2.38 -11.03 -14.70
CA LEU A 182 1.17 -10.80 -13.94
C LEU A 182 0.04 -11.60 -14.58
N ILE A 183 -0.52 -12.55 -13.84
CA ILE A 183 -1.58 -13.46 -14.31
C ILE A 183 -2.76 -13.42 -13.36
N GLN A 184 -3.97 -13.51 -13.91
CA GLN A 184 -5.19 -13.74 -13.18
C GLN A 184 -5.75 -15.12 -13.56
N PHE A 185 -5.88 -15.99 -12.56
CA PHE A 185 -6.61 -17.26 -12.69
C PHE A 185 -8.06 -17.06 -12.28
N THR A 186 -9.00 -17.41 -13.15
CA THR A 186 -10.43 -17.21 -12.94
C THR A 186 -11.16 -18.48 -12.56
N GLY A 187 -12.23 -18.36 -11.78
CA GLY A 187 -13.08 -19.48 -11.40
C GLY A 187 -12.39 -20.55 -10.54
N VAL A 188 -11.32 -20.18 -9.82
CA VAL A 188 -10.55 -21.09 -8.97
C VAL A 188 -11.13 -21.17 -7.56
N THR A 189 -10.82 -22.24 -6.83
CA THR A 189 -11.16 -22.47 -5.43
C THR A 189 -9.90 -22.65 -4.59
N PHE A 190 -9.86 -22.15 -3.36
CA PHE A 190 -8.81 -22.50 -2.41
C PHE A 190 -9.04 -23.88 -1.81
N GLN A 191 -7.99 -24.70 -1.73
CA GLN A 191 -8.09 -26.03 -1.14
C GLN A 191 -8.53 -26.00 0.33
N ASN A 192 -8.01 -25.04 1.12
CA ASN A 192 -8.36 -24.85 2.53
C ASN A 192 -9.27 -23.61 2.75
N GLY A 193 -10.11 -23.29 1.76
CA GLY A 193 -11.04 -22.17 1.84
C GLY A 193 -11.94 -22.22 3.08
N GLY A 194 -12.12 -21.09 3.75
CA GLY A 194 -12.93 -20.95 4.97
C GLY A 194 -12.24 -21.40 6.26
N THR A 195 -11.22 -22.23 6.20
CA THR A 195 -10.52 -22.77 7.38
C THR A 195 -9.05 -22.35 7.46
N GLY A 196 -8.37 -22.21 6.34
CA GLY A 196 -6.97 -21.79 6.25
C GLY A 196 -6.76 -20.28 6.30
N ILE A 197 -5.52 -19.87 6.44
CA ILE A 197 -5.03 -18.50 6.32
C ILE A 197 -3.92 -18.46 5.27
N PHE A 198 -3.61 -17.25 4.72
CA PHE A 198 -2.59 -17.14 3.66
C PHE A 198 -1.18 -17.53 4.11
N ALA A 199 -0.79 -17.19 5.33
CA ALA A 199 0.48 -17.64 5.92
C ALA A 199 0.42 -17.71 7.44
N PRO A 200 1.20 -18.65 8.06
CA PRO A 200 1.32 -18.75 9.51
C PRO A 200 2.11 -17.55 10.09
N GLU A 201 2.15 -17.42 11.41
CA GLU A 201 2.90 -16.34 12.09
C GLU A 201 4.41 -16.33 11.78
N SER A 202 4.98 -17.45 11.35
CA SER A 202 6.38 -17.56 10.97
C SER A 202 6.58 -18.43 9.73
N GLY A 203 7.50 -18.01 8.85
CA GLY A 203 7.83 -18.70 7.61
C GLY A 203 6.92 -18.32 6.44
N TYR A 204 6.53 -19.29 5.65
CA TYR A 204 5.70 -19.11 4.47
C TYR A 204 4.43 -19.95 4.57
N GLY A 205 3.34 -19.42 4.06
CA GLY A 205 2.15 -20.19 3.73
C GLY A 205 2.27 -20.75 2.31
N GLU A 206 1.84 -21.99 2.13
CA GLU A 206 1.78 -22.68 0.85
C GLU A 206 0.37 -23.24 0.68
N GLU A 207 -0.46 -22.50 -0.03
CA GLU A 207 -1.86 -22.84 -0.24
C GLU A 207 -2.09 -23.14 -1.72
N ASN A 208 -2.97 -24.11 -2.02
CA ASN A 208 -3.28 -24.44 -3.39
C ASN A 208 -4.63 -23.83 -3.83
N ILE A 209 -4.63 -23.26 -5.03
CA ILE A 209 -5.86 -23.03 -5.79
C ILE A 209 -6.08 -24.15 -6.80
N THR A 210 -7.33 -24.45 -7.08
CA THR A 210 -7.73 -25.48 -8.04
C THR A 210 -8.71 -24.86 -9.04
N ASP A 211 -8.49 -25.09 -10.34
CA ASP A 211 -9.37 -24.64 -11.41
C ASP A 211 -10.57 -25.61 -11.63
N SER A 212 -11.42 -25.28 -12.59
CA SER A 212 -12.57 -26.11 -12.94
C SER A 212 -12.22 -27.45 -13.60
N HIS A 213 -10.98 -27.62 -14.05
CA HIS A 213 -10.44 -28.81 -14.68
C HIS A 213 -9.72 -29.74 -13.70
N GLY A 214 -9.57 -29.30 -12.42
CA GLY A 214 -8.88 -30.05 -11.38
C GLY A 214 -7.37 -29.83 -11.33
N ASN A 215 -6.83 -28.89 -12.13
CA ASN A 215 -5.43 -28.53 -12.06
C ASN A 215 -5.18 -27.63 -10.84
N THR A 216 -4.01 -27.77 -10.25
CA THR A 216 -3.64 -27.02 -9.02
C THR A 216 -2.44 -26.13 -9.24
N LEU A 217 -2.41 -24.99 -8.54
CA LEU A 217 -1.30 -24.06 -8.48
C LEU A 217 -1.07 -23.63 -7.05
N MET A 218 0.19 -23.65 -6.60
CA MET A 218 0.57 -23.17 -5.28
C MET A 218 0.58 -21.64 -5.24
N ILE A 219 -0.05 -21.08 -4.23
CA ILE A 219 0.14 -19.69 -3.79
C ILE A 219 1.14 -19.70 -2.65
N ARG A 220 2.22 -18.95 -2.79
CA ARG A 220 3.24 -18.82 -1.75
C ARG A 220 3.16 -17.43 -1.13
N THR A 221 2.90 -17.38 0.17
CA THR A 221 2.73 -16.14 0.92
C THR A 221 3.71 -16.05 2.07
N SER A 222 4.43 -14.95 2.18
CA SER A 222 5.31 -14.64 3.30
C SER A 222 4.49 -14.28 4.56
N ASN A 223 4.97 -14.66 5.73
CA ASN A 223 4.40 -14.19 6.99
C ASN A 223 4.54 -12.66 7.20
N TYR A 224 5.38 -12.00 6.40
CA TYR A 224 5.51 -10.53 6.40
C TYR A 224 4.45 -9.84 5.54
N ALA A 225 3.69 -10.59 4.75
CA ALA A 225 2.60 -10.00 3.97
C ALA A 225 1.54 -9.39 4.90
N SER A 226 1.08 -8.18 4.60
CA SER A 226 0.06 -7.47 5.39
C SER A 226 -1.26 -8.26 5.51
N PHE A 227 -1.49 -9.21 4.59
CA PHE A 227 -2.67 -10.08 4.54
C PHE A 227 -2.39 -11.53 4.99
N ALA A 228 -1.19 -11.83 5.52
CA ALA A 228 -0.78 -13.18 5.89
C ALA A 228 -1.81 -13.92 6.78
N GLY A 229 -2.35 -13.24 7.78
CA GLY A 229 -3.33 -13.78 8.72
C GLY A 229 -4.79 -13.77 8.22
N ASN A 230 -5.06 -13.27 7.02
CA ASN A 230 -6.42 -13.26 6.48
C ASN A 230 -6.86 -14.69 6.17
N LYS A 231 -8.15 -14.99 6.42
CA LYS A 231 -8.75 -16.28 6.07
C LYS A 231 -8.82 -16.44 4.55
N LEU A 232 -8.58 -17.65 4.07
CA LEU A 232 -8.77 -18.02 2.68
C LEU A 232 -10.28 -18.00 2.37
N PRO A 233 -10.71 -17.36 1.28
CA PRO A 233 -12.13 -17.32 0.92
C PRO A 233 -12.64 -18.69 0.49
N THR A 234 -13.95 -18.88 0.60
CA THR A 234 -14.66 -20.08 0.13
C THR A 234 -15.33 -19.84 -1.22
N GLY A 235 -15.71 -20.92 -1.89
CA GLY A 235 -16.37 -20.85 -3.19
C GLY A 235 -15.38 -20.64 -4.34
N LYS A 236 -15.91 -20.15 -5.47
CA LYS A 236 -15.12 -19.86 -6.67
C LYS A 236 -14.87 -18.36 -6.80
N GLY A 237 -13.68 -17.99 -7.23
CA GLY A 237 -13.31 -16.60 -7.44
C GLY A 237 -12.10 -16.45 -8.35
N ASN A 238 -11.50 -15.26 -8.33
CA ASN A 238 -10.35 -14.92 -9.15
C ASN A 238 -9.13 -14.68 -8.26
N VAL A 239 -7.98 -15.13 -8.72
CA VAL A 239 -6.70 -14.93 -8.02
C VAL A 239 -5.68 -14.37 -9.00
N THR A 240 -5.21 -13.17 -8.71
CA THR A 240 -4.18 -12.47 -9.49
C THR A 240 -2.83 -12.56 -8.77
N GLY A 241 -1.73 -12.56 -9.51
CA GLY A 241 -0.41 -12.54 -8.89
C GLY A 241 0.71 -12.64 -9.92
N ILE A 242 1.93 -12.56 -9.43
CA ILE A 242 3.13 -12.80 -10.22
C ILE A 242 3.38 -14.31 -10.26
N LEU A 243 3.39 -14.88 -11.46
CA LEU A 243 3.60 -16.31 -11.65
C LEU A 243 5.10 -16.63 -11.72
N GLY A 244 5.70 -16.91 -10.57
CA GLY A 244 7.09 -17.34 -10.46
C GLY A 244 7.26 -18.84 -10.61
N ARG A 245 8.53 -19.27 -10.79
CA ARG A 245 8.93 -20.67 -10.78
C ARG A 245 10.19 -20.83 -9.96
N PHE A 246 10.24 -21.82 -9.09
CA PHE A 246 11.39 -22.10 -8.27
C PHE A 246 11.74 -23.59 -8.35
N ARG A 247 12.92 -23.90 -8.88
CA ARG A 247 13.40 -25.29 -9.10
C ARG A 247 12.36 -26.14 -9.81
N GLY A 248 11.77 -25.58 -10.87
CA GLY A 248 10.75 -26.24 -11.68
C GLY A 248 9.33 -26.19 -11.13
N THR A 249 9.10 -25.76 -9.88
CA THR A 249 7.78 -25.67 -9.25
C THR A 249 7.16 -24.30 -9.46
N TRP A 250 5.96 -24.25 -10.02
CA TRP A 250 5.19 -23.02 -10.19
C TRP A 250 4.67 -22.51 -8.84
N GLN A 251 4.77 -21.20 -8.64
CA GLN A 251 4.30 -20.49 -7.46
C GLN A 251 3.67 -19.16 -7.88
N LEU A 252 2.46 -18.91 -7.41
CA LEU A 252 1.82 -17.61 -7.58
C LEU A 252 2.10 -16.74 -6.35
N THR A 253 2.67 -15.58 -6.54
CA THR A 253 2.93 -14.60 -5.49
C THR A 253 1.92 -13.47 -5.59
N LEU A 254 1.02 -13.36 -4.62
CA LEU A 254 0.07 -12.25 -4.53
C LEU A 254 0.80 -10.95 -4.21
N ARG A 255 0.41 -9.85 -4.83
CA ARG A 255 1.00 -8.53 -4.60
C ARG A 255 0.34 -7.85 -3.41
N THR A 256 -0.99 -7.98 -3.28
CA THR A 256 -1.80 -7.42 -2.18
C THR A 256 -3.00 -8.33 -1.89
N ALA A 257 -3.76 -8.04 -0.85
CA ALA A 257 -5.01 -8.76 -0.56
C ALA A 257 -6.05 -8.64 -1.67
N SER A 258 -6.07 -7.53 -2.41
CA SER A 258 -7.00 -7.29 -3.52
C SER A 258 -6.72 -8.15 -4.76
N ASP A 259 -5.61 -8.87 -4.80
CA ASP A 259 -5.34 -9.87 -5.84
C ASP A 259 -6.25 -11.12 -5.72
N VAL A 260 -7.04 -11.21 -4.65
CA VAL A 260 -8.05 -12.26 -4.42
C VAL A 260 -9.43 -11.60 -4.46
N SER A 261 -10.21 -11.91 -5.49
CA SER A 261 -11.50 -11.24 -5.75
C SER A 261 -12.60 -12.21 -6.19
N ASP A 262 -13.84 -11.75 -6.14
CA ASP A 262 -15.03 -12.39 -6.72
C ASP A 262 -15.35 -13.80 -6.17
N PHE A 263 -14.93 -14.10 -4.94
CA PHE A 263 -15.22 -15.40 -4.33
C PHE A 263 -16.68 -15.50 -3.85
N THR A 264 -17.41 -16.51 -4.36
CA THR A 264 -18.86 -16.70 -4.17
C THR A 264 -19.27 -17.39 -2.86
N GLY A 265 -18.33 -17.68 -1.99
CA GLY A 265 -18.60 -18.36 -0.71
C GLY A 265 -17.80 -17.70 0.40
N SER A 266 -18.31 -16.64 1.01
CA SER A 266 -17.79 -16.17 2.29
C SER A 266 -18.40 -17.02 3.40
N SER A 267 -17.54 -17.68 4.22
CA SER A 267 -17.99 -18.25 5.48
C SER A 267 -18.46 -17.11 6.39
N GLU A 268 -19.66 -17.26 6.93
CA GLU A 268 -20.16 -16.40 8.00
C GLU A 268 -19.20 -16.49 9.20
N GLU A 269 -18.35 -15.49 9.37
CA GLU A 269 -17.79 -14.91 10.58
C GLU A 269 -16.60 -14.03 10.17
N GLY A 270 -16.92 -12.80 9.78
CA GLY A 270 -15.96 -11.77 9.38
C GLY A 270 -16.36 -11.07 8.08
N GLY A 271 -17.58 -10.57 8.05
CA GLY A 271 -18.23 -9.69 7.10
C GLY A 271 -17.52 -9.35 5.78
N ASN A 272 -17.92 -9.98 4.69
CA ASN A 272 -18.23 -9.28 3.44
C ASN A 272 -19.06 -10.21 2.56
N GLU A 273 -20.35 -9.92 2.43
CA GLU A 273 -21.24 -10.65 1.52
C GLU A 273 -20.93 -10.26 0.08
N GLY A 274 -20.57 -11.26 -0.74
CA GLY A 274 -20.33 -11.10 -2.16
C GLY A 274 -21.54 -11.54 -2.98
N GLY A 275 -22.28 -10.58 -3.53
CA GLY A 275 -23.16 -10.79 -4.67
C GLY A 275 -22.40 -10.44 -5.95
N GLU A 276 -22.79 -11.08 -7.05
CA GLU A 276 -22.27 -10.88 -8.40
C GLU A 276 -22.15 -9.38 -8.73
N GLN A 277 -20.93 -8.86 -8.86
CA GLN A 277 -20.69 -7.45 -9.23
C GLN A 277 -19.57 -7.33 -10.26
N THR A 278 -19.92 -6.71 -11.38
CA THR A 278 -18.98 -5.85 -12.11
C THR A 278 -18.22 -5.00 -11.09
N PRO A 279 -16.90 -4.79 -11.25
CA PRO A 279 -16.13 -4.00 -10.30
C PRO A 279 -16.64 -2.56 -10.31
N SER A 280 -17.55 -2.22 -9.40
CA SER A 280 -17.75 -0.84 -9.02
C SER A 280 -16.57 -0.52 -8.09
N SER A 281 -15.58 0.17 -8.62
CA SER A 281 -14.47 0.67 -7.85
C SER A 281 -14.98 1.41 -6.62
N GLU A 282 -14.49 1.05 -5.42
CA GLU A 282 -14.73 1.88 -4.25
C GLU A 282 -14.39 3.34 -4.60
N LYS A 283 -15.24 4.26 -4.21
CA LYS A 283 -14.99 5.67 -4.45
C LYS A 283 -14.25 6.25 -3.25
N VAL A 284 -12.95 6.40 -3.37
CA VAL A 284 -12.12 7.03 -2.32
C VAL A 284 -12.49 8.53 -2.25
N LEU A 285 -12.92 8.97 -1.07
CA LEU A 285 -13.25 10.36 -0.77
C LEU A 285 -12.04 11.10 -0.16
N PHE A 286 -11.25 10.38 0.62
CA PHE A 286 -10.06 10.90 1.30
C PHE A 286 -9.13 9.75 1.64
N GLN A 287 -7.82 9.96 1.49
CA GLN A 287 -6.78 9.05 1.93
C GLN A 287 -5.54 9.83 2.37
N GLU A 288 -4.92 9.41 3.48
CA GLU A 288 -3.75 10.06 4.07
C GLU A 288 -2.80 9.04 4.70
N SER A 289 -1.52 9.07 4.32
CA SER A 289 -0.47 8.24 4.91
C SER A 289 0.44 9.01 5.87
N PHE A 290 0.26 10.31 5.98
CA PHE A 290 1.08 11.26 6.73
C PHE A 290 2.50 11.45 6.19
N GLY A 291 2.75 11.05 4.94
CA GLY A 291 3.98 11.30 4.19
C GLY A 291 5.26 10.84 4.88
N THR A 292 6.33 11.59 4.71
CA THR A 292 7.66 11.24 5.26
C THR A 292 8.22 12.40 6.09
N PRO A 293 8.02 12.42 7.42
CA PRO A 293 8.52 13.48 8.28
C PRO A 293 10.04 13.36 8.50
N GLU A 294 10.71 14.50 8.54
CA GLU A 294 12.12 14.61 8.93
C GLU A 294 12.28 15.19 10.32
N LYS A 295 13.29 14.73 11.06
CA LYS A 295 13.64 15.30 12.35
C LYS A 295 14.39 16.62 12.19
N SER A 296 14.05 17.59 13.02
CA SER A 296 14.90 18.76 13.28
C SER A 296 15.72 18.50 14.55
N GLY A 297 16.98 18.12 14.40
CA GLY A 297 17.81 17.63 15.50
C GLY A 297 17.25 16.33 16.07
N ASN A 298 16.85 16.34 17.36
CA ASN A 298 16.27 15.18 18.03
C ASN A 298 14.73 15.17 18.05
N TYR A 299 14.08 16.15 17.42
CA TYR A 299 12.64 16.37 17.53
C TYR A 299 11.93 16.05 16.22
N TRP A 300 10.86 15.29 16.32
CA TRP A 300 9.89 15.12 15.26
C TRP A 300 9.00 16.35 15.14
N PRO A 301 8.53 16.74 13.95
CA PRO A 301 7.63 17.86 13.78
C PRO A 301 6.31 17.65 14.54
N TYR A 302 5.78 18.69 15.13
CA TYR A 302 4.39 18.68 15.56
C TYR A 302 3.46 18.67 14.35
N LEU A 303 2.28 18.09 14.50
CA LEU A 303 1.30 18.01 13.42
C LEU A 303 0.96 19.40 12.84
N SER A 304 0.87 20.43 13.68
CA SER A 304 0.63 21.83 13.26
C SER A 304 1.74 22.44 12.40
N ASP A 305 2.96 21.94 12.55
CA ASP A 305 4.15 22.50 11.89
C ASP A 305 4.57 21.67 10.66
N TYR A 306 4.02 20.47 10.55
CA TYR A 306 4.33 19.54 9.47
C TYR A 306 3.61 19.93 8.17
N LYS A 307 4.31 19.77 7.03
CA LYS A 307 3.81 20.14 5.70
C LYS A 307 3.84 18.98 4.68
N GLY A 308 4.39 17.82 5.08
CA GLY A 308 4.59 16.68 4.19
C GLY A 308 3.42 15.69 4.16
N PHE A 309 2.18 16.15 4.40
CA PHE A 309 0.98 15.35 4.24
C PHE A 309 0.71 15.04 2.76
N ASP A 310 0.00 13.96 2.48
CA ASP A 310 -0.49 13.65 1.12
C ASP A 310 -1.56 14.64 0.66
N ASN A 311 -2.26 15.28 1.62
CA ASN A 311 -3.29 16.29 1.41
C ASN A 311 -2.84 17.68 1.88
N PRO A 312 -3.54 18.76 1.50
CA PRO A 312 -3.18 20.11 1.94
C PRO A 312 -3.04 20.23 3.47
N ALA A 313 -1.91 20.76 3.93
CA ALA A 313 -1.63 20.88 5.38
C ALA A 313 -2.67 21.70 6.14
N SER A 314 -3.42 22.58 5.48
CA SER A 314 -4.53 23.34 6.04
C SER A 314 -5.72 22.47 6.50
N MET A 315 -5.79 21.22 6.06
CA MET A 315 -6.81 20.27 6.50
C MET A 315 -6.51 19.72 7.90
N PHE A 316 -5.26 19.80 8.38
CA PHE A 316 -4.83 19.16 9.61
C PHE A 316 -4.63 20.18 10.73
N GLU A 317 -5.28 19.93 11.85
CA GLU A 317 -5.22 20.82 13.02
C GLU A 317 -5.03 20.01 14.31
N ASN A 318 -4.22 20.52 15.22
CA ASN A 318 -4.16 20.03 16.60
C ASN A 318 -5.21 20.80 17.42
N THR A 319 -6.25 20.11 17.88
CA THR A 319 -7.41 20.74 18.56
C THR A 319 -7.32 20.73 20.07
N SER A 320 -6.27 20.13 20.65
CA SER A 320 -5.96 20.10 22.09
C SER A 320 -4.76 20.98 22.43
N GLU A 321 -4.56 21.29 23.73
CA GLU A 321 -3.36 22.00 24.23
C GLU A 321 -2.10 21.17 24.03
N GLU A 322 -2.16 19.87 24.36
CA GLU A 322 -1.07 18.94 24.10
C GLU A 322 -1.03 18.59 22.60
N LYS A 323 0.17 18.57 22.05
CA LYS A 323 0.38 18.45 20.61
C LYS A 323 0.73 17.02 20.20
N ALA A 324 0.04 16.53 19.17
CA ALA A 324 0.46 15.37 18.43
C ALA A 324 1.69 15.70 17.55
N SER A 325 2.51 14.70 17.25
CA SER A 325 3.66 14.85 16.36
C SER A 325 3.66 13.77 15.28
N VAL A 326 4.14 14.11 14.08
CA VAL A 326 4.29 13.16 12.98
C VAL A 326 5.66 12.50 13.08
N ARG A 327 5.68 11.16 13.12
CA ARG A 327 6.89 10.36 13.42
C ARG A 327 7.03 9.17 12.50
N ILE A 328 8.24 8.62 12.42
CA ILE A 328 8.51 7.31 11.82
C ILE A 328 8.91 6.33 12.93
N VAL A 329 8.25 5.18 12.98
CA VAL A 329 8.58 4.05 13.86
C VAL A 329 8.53 2.77 13.04
N SER A 330 9.60 1.97 13.07
CA SER A 330 9.72 0.75 12.25
C SER A 330 9.41 0.98 10.76
N ASN A 331 9.89 2.10 10.21
CA ASN A 331 9.68 2.56 8.83
C ASN A 331 8.22 2.88 8.46
N LEU A 332 7.33 3.03 9.45
CA LEU A 332 5.96 3.44 9.25
C LEU A 332 5.73 4.84 9.80
N THR A 333 5.19 5.72 8.97
CA THR A 333 4.79 7.06 9.39
C THR A 333 3.51 6.99 10.23
N ASN A 334 3.47 7.76 11.30
CA ASN A 334 2.32 7.83 12.19
C ASN A 334 2.19 9.19 12.85
N VAL A 335 0.97 9.55 13.23
CA VAL A 335 0.69 10.63 14.17
C VAL A 335 0.74 10.05 15.59
N TRP A 336 1.64 10.58 16.41
CA TRP A 336 1.87 10.15 17.78
C TRP A 336 1.03 10.94 18.76
N PHE A 337 0.24 10.24 19.54
CA PHE A 337 -0.53 10.72 20.67
C PHE A 337 0.20 10.33 21.97
N PRO A 338 0.91 11.26 22.64
CA PRO A 338 1.70 10.95 23.83
C PRO A 338 0.84 10.37 24.95
N GLY A 339 1.40 9.38 25.65
CA GLY A 339 0.73 8.71 26.77
C GLY A 339 0.45 9.65 27.94
N LYS A 340 -0.62 9.40 28.68
CA LYS A 340 -1.06 10.17 29.85
C LYS A 340 -1.31 11.65 29.55
N LYS A 341 -1.82 11.92 28.34
CA LYS A 341 -2.14 13.25 27.85
C LYS A 341 -3.49 13.25 27.14
N ASP A 342 -4.19 14.37 27.25
CA ASP A 342 -5.37 14.65 26.42
C ASP A 342 -4.89 15.23 25.10
N VAL A 343 -5.03 14.46 24.03
CA VAL A 343 -4.56 14.84 22.69
C VAL A 343 -5.68 14.67 21.69
N ALA A 344 -5.87 15.68 20.85
CA ALA A 344 -6.86 15.65 19.79
C ALA A 344 -6.33 16.33 18.52
N ILE A 345 -6.63 15.70 17.38
CA ILE A 345 -6.37 16.25 16.05
C ILE A 345 -7.64 16.23 15.21
N ALA A 346 -7.76 17.15 14.28
CA ALA A 346 -8.83 17.17 13.30
C ALA A 346 -8.29 17.14 11.87
N ILE A 347 -8.98 16.42 11.01
CA ILE A 347 -8.84 16.43 9.55
C ILE A 347 -10.12 17.06 9.00
N LYS A 348 -10.02 18.26 8.43
CA LYS A 348 -11.16 19.11 8.07
C LYS A 348 -11.33 19.23 6.55
N GLY A 349 -12.56 19.56 6.13
CA GLY A 349 -12.83 19.91 4.74
C GLY A 349 -12.76 18.73 3.78
N ILE A 350 -12.99 17.51 4.26
CA ILE A 350 -13.08 16.33 3.40
C ILE A 350 -14.35 16.45 2.55
N ASN A 351 -14.20 16.43 1.24
CA ASN A 351 -15.33 16.49 0.30
C ASN A 351 -15.91 15.10 0.06
N ALA A 352 -17.14 14.86 0.52
CA ALA A 352 -17.83 13.60 0.29
C ALA A 352 -18.42 13.47 -1.13
N GLN A 353 -18.22 14.47 -1.99
CA GLN A 353 -18.64 14.45 -3.40
C GLN A 353 -20.12 14.09 -3.58
N GLY A 354 -20.97 14.68 -2.72
CA GLY A 354 -22.41 14.45 -2.70
C GLY A 354 -22.89 13.17 -2.00
N ASN A 355 -21.96 12.37 -1.46
CA ASN A 355 -22.34 11.17 -0.69
C ASN A 355 -22.72 11.55 0.75
N THR A 356 -23.65 10.81 1.34
CA THR A 356 -24.15 11.02 2.71
C THR A 356 -23.69 9.95 3.70
N SER A 357 -23.14 8.84 3.19
CA SER A 357 -22.59 7.73 3.96
C SER A 357 -21.28 7.26 3.33
N ALA A 358 -20.34 6.85 4.18
CA ALA A 358 -19.04 6.33 3.78
C ALA A 358 -18.55 5.29 4.79
N THR A 359 -17.49 4.58 4.45
CA THR A 359 -16.72 3.72 5.36
C THR A 359 -15.42 4.44 5.73
N LEU A 360 -15.14 4.52 7.03
CA LEU A 360 -13.88 5.00 7.57
C LEU A 360 -12.99 3.80 7.90
N GLU A 361 -11.80 3.79 7.32
CA GLU A 361 -10.74 2.83 7.62
C GLU A 361 -9.50 3.58 8.10
N TYR A 362 -8.88 3.12 9.17
CA TYR A 362 -7.61 3.64 9.64
C TYR A 362 -6.82 2.55 10.36
N GLN A 363 -5.52 2.79 10.53
CA GLN A 363 -4.68 1.89 11.30
C GLN A 363 -4.24 2.55 12.61
N VAL A 364 -4.22 1.78 13.70
CA VAL A 364 -3.86 2.26 15.03
C VAL A 364 -2.96 1.28 15.74
N GLY A 365 -2.00 1.79 16.51
CA GLY A 365 -1.10 1.01 17.35
C GLY A 365 -0.88 1.68 18.70
N ALA A 366 -0.30 0.94 19.65
CA ALA A 366 0.01 1.45 20.99
C ALA A 366 1.47 1.19 21.35
N ASN A 367 2.01 2.06 22.23
CA ASN A 367 3.41 1.99 22.68
C ASN A 367 3.58 1.02 23.86
N VAL A 368 3.22 -0.26 23.68
CA VAL A 368 3.32 -1.32 24.67
C VAL A 368 4.44 -2.29 24.29
N TYR A 369 5.46 -2.43 25.15
CA TYR A 369 6.67 -3.22 24.89
C TYR A 369 7.05 -4.16 26.01
N ASN A 370 6.71 -3.80 27.26
CA ASN A 370 7.13 -4.56 28.43
C ASN A 370 6.06 -5.56 28.84
N ALA A 371 6.47 -6.64 29.48
CA ALA A 371 5.56 -7.65 30.01
C ALA A 371 4.54 -7.00 30.98
N GLY A 372 3.28 -7.35 30.82
CA GLY A 372 2.17 -6.81 31.59
C GLY A 372 1.60 -5.47 31.14
N GLU A 373 2.24 -4.77 30.20
CA GLU A 373 1.64 -3.59 29.56
C GLU A 373 0.52 -4.00 28.61
N LYS A 374 -0.59 -3.28 28.65
CA LYS A 374 -1.75 -3.50 27.78
C LYS A 374 -2.47 -2.18 27.49
N GLN A 375 -2.99 -2.08 26.28
CA GLN A 375 -3.75 -0.94 25.80
C GLN A 375 -4.88 -1.42 24.90
N ASP A 376 -6.11 -0.97 25.12
CA ASP A 376 -7.17 -1.13 24.14
C ASP A 376 -7.05 -0.02 23.08
N LEU A 377 -7.00 -0.41 21.82
CA LEU A 377 -6.80 0.51 20.70
C LEU A 377 -8.03 1.39 20.44
N ASN A 378 -9.23 1.00 20.89
CA ASN A 378 -10.45 1.81 20.81
C ASN A 378 -10.40 3.06 21.71
N THR A 379 -9.38 3.18 22.55
CA THR A 379 -9.11 4.39 23.34
C THR A 379 -8.56 5.57 22.49
N LEU A 380 -8.11 5.30 21.24
CA LEU A 380 -8.06 6.33 20.21
C LEU A 380 -9.46 6.51 19.64
N LYS A 381 -10.21 7.43 20.19
CA LYS A 381 -11.59 7.70 19.81
C LYS A 381 -11.68 8.52 18.54
N VAL A 382 -12.79 8.39 17.82
CA VAL A 382 -13.04 9.10 16.57
C VAL A 382 -14.41 9.76 16.60
N LYS A 383 -14.47 11.02 16.16
CA LYS A 383 -15.73 11.70 15.82
C LYS A 383 -15.75 12.02 14.33
N CYS A 384 -16.93 11.92 13.74
CA CYS A 384 -17.22 12.44 12.42
C CYS A 384 -18.29 13.53 12.54
N ASN A 385 -17.98 14.73 12.05
CA ASN A 385 -18.86 15.89 12.14
C ASN A 385 -19.37 16.16 13.57
N GLY A 386 -18.51 15.92 14.57
CA GLY A 386 -18.81 16.10 16.01
C GLY A 386 -19.54 14.93 16.66
N GLN A 387 -20.00 13.94 15.91
CA GLN A 387 -20.64 12.74 16.44
C GLN A 387 -19.60 11.64 16.69
N GLU A 388 -19.57 11.09 17.92
CA GLU A 388 -18.67 10.00 18.28
C GLU A 388 -19.05 8.70 17.55
N LEU A 389 -18.04 8.02 17.03
CA LEU A 389 -18.21 6.74 16.31
C LEU A 389 -17.97 5.56 17.26
N SER A 390 -18.70 4.49 17.06
CA SER A 390 -18.48 3.22 17.78
C SER A 390 -17.27 2.49 17.19
N ILE A 391 -16.25 2.24 18.01
CA ILE A 391 -15.00 1.60 17.58
C ILE A 391 -14.92 0.21 18.22
N PRO A 392 -14.65 -0.87 17.46
CA PRO A 392 -14.43 -2.19 18.02
C PRO A 392 -13.28 -2.23 19.02
N SER A 393 -13.41 -2.98 20.12
CA SER A 393 -12.34 -3.21 21.08
C SER A 393 -11.25 -4.10 20.48
N LYS A 394 -9.98 -3.68 20.67
CA LYS A 394 -8.80 -4.46 20.31
C LYS A 394 -7.72 -4.23 21.34
N GLU A 395 -7.57 -5.14 22.31
CA GLU A 395 -6.48 -5.09 23.27
C GLU A 395 -5.16 -5.55 22.60
N VAL A 396 -4.09 -4.78 22.81
CA VAL A 396 -2.71 -5.13 22.44
C VAL A 396 -1.86 -5.20 23.70
N THR A 397 -0.87 -6.13 23.72
CA THR A 397 -0.06 -6.40 24.91
C THR A 397 1.42 -6.36 24.59
N GLY A 398 2.23 -5.94 25.57
CA GLY A 398 3.68 -6.00 25.48
C GLY A 398 4.20 -7.43 25.49
N ASP A 399 3.51 -8.35 26.16
CA ASP A 399 3.83 -9.79 26.17
C ASP A 399 3.79 -10.40 24.77
N ALA A 400 2.85 -9.97 23.93
CA ALA A 400 2.74 -10.37 22.53
C ALA A 400 3.66 -9.57 21.58
N LYS A 401 4.49 -8.66 22.11
CA LYS A 401 5.43 -7.80 21.35
C LYS A 401 4.73 -6.95 20.25
N GLN A 402 3.54 -6.47 20.52
CA GLN A 402 2.69 -5.76 19.56
C GLN A 402 2.92 -4.24 19.49
N GLY A 403 3.89 -3.69 20.22
CA GLY A 403 4.10 -2.24 20.36
C GLY A 403 4.33 -1.44 19.08
N ASN A 404 4.78 -2.08 18.00
CA ASN A 404 4.99 -1.42 16.70
C ASN A 404 4.06 -1.96 15.60
N THR A 405 3.07 -2.79 15.95
CA THR A 405 2.15 -3.38 14.98
C THR A 405 0.93 -2.49 14.83
N PRO A 406 0.65 -1.92 13.64
CA PRO A 406 -0.60 -1.25 13.38
C PRO A 406 -1.73 -2.26 13.15
N PHE A 407 -2.89 -2.00 13.72
CA PHE A 407 -4.12 -2.77 13.54
C PHE A 407 -5.14 -1.95 12.78
N LYS A 408 -5.78 -2.56 11.81
CA LYS A 408 -6.82 -1.93 10.99
C LYS A 408 -8.13 -1.83 11.78
N MET A 409 -8.72 -0.65 11.78
CA MET A 409 -10.06 -0.36 12.27
C MET A 409 -10.92 0.06 11.10
N THR A 410 -12.13 -0.52 11.02
CA THR A 410 -13.10 -0.21 9.97
C THR A 410 -14.42 0.17 10.64
N ILE A 411 -14.99 1.30 10.25
CA ILE A 411 -16.28 1.80 10.75
C ILE A 411 -17.16 2.09 9.53
N GLU A 412 -18.21 1.32 9.39
CA GLU A 412 -19.15 1.45 8.28
C GLU A 412 -20.25 2.47 8.57
N ASN A 413 -20.96 2.90 7.52
CA ASN A 413 -22.12 3.78 7.62
C ASN A 413 -21.83 5.12 8.35
N VAL A 414 -20.63 5.65 8.19
CA VAL A 414 -20.25 6.95 8.74
C VAL A 414 -20.99 8.05 7.97
N THR A 415 -21.76 8.88 8.68
CA THR A 415 -22.46 10.01 8.07
C THR A 415 -21.48 11.11 7.64
N VAL A 416 -21.46 11.41 6.35
CA VAL A 416 -20.53 12.36 5.71
C VAL A 416 -21.26 13.48 4.96
N SER A 417 -20.52 14.53 4.63
CA SER A 417 -20.98 15.68 3.82
C SER A 417 -19.81 16.25 3.02
N ASP A 418 -20.07 17.17 2.10
CA ASP A 418 -19.03 17.84 1.32
C ASP A 418 -18.07 18.74 2.15
N ASN A 419 -18.27 18.80 3.45
CA ASN A 419 -17.36 19.45 4.41
C ASN A 419 -17.22 18.57 5.65
N THR A 420 -16.86 17.31 5.48
CA THR A 420 -16.69 16.35 6.57
C THR A 420 -15.43 16.67 7.39
N THR A 421 -15.55 16.55 8.69
CA THR A 421 -14.45 16.64 9.66
C THR A 421 -14.34 15.33 10.43
N LEU A 422 -13.14 14.74 10.44
CA LEU A 422 -12.77 13.63 11.32
C LEU A 422 -11.92 14.17 12.46
N GLU A 423 -12.29 13.86 13.71
CA GLU A 423 -11.49 14.19 14.90
C GLU A 423 -11.05 12.88 15.57
N PHE A 424 -9.73 12.70 15.71
CA PHE A 424 -9.12 11.60 16.46
C PHE A 424 -8.63 12.14 17.79
N TYR A 425 -9.00 11.49 18.89
CA TYR A 425 -8.64 11.98 20.23
C TYR A 425 -8.48 10.85 21.25
N CYS A 426 -7.69 11.11 22.28
CA CYS A 426 -7.55 10.26 23.44
C CYS A 426 -7.51 11.10 24.72
N THR A 427 -7.83 10.49 25.85
CA THR A 427 -7.82 11.14 27.16
C THR A 427 -6.66 10.66 28.02
N THR A 428 -6.26 11.46 29.00
CA THR A 428 -5.21 11.12 29.96
C THR A 428 -5.44 9.77 30.66
N THR A 429 -6.70 9.45 30.95
CA THR A 429 -7.09 8.21 31.66
C THR A 429 -7.05 6.98 30.78
N ASP A 430 -7.36 7.13 29.50
CA ASP A 430 -7.55 5.99 28.58
C ASP A 430 -6.29 5.70 27.77
N ASN A 431 -5.36 6.66 27.67
CA ASN A 431 -4.11 6.54 26.93
C ASN A 431 -2.92 6.41 27.89
N ALA A 432 -2.66 5.21 28.40
CA ALA A 432 -1.60 4.99 29.38
C ALA A 432 -0.18 5.04 28.78
N TYR A 433 0.02 4.51 27.57
CA TYR A 433 1.34 4.27 27.00
C TYR A 433 1.64 5.11 25.75
N GLY A 434 0.63 5.73 25.17
CA GLY A 434 0.69 6.45 23.91
C GLY A 434 0.13 5.62 22.75
N LEU A 435 -0.55 6.31 21.85
CA LEU A 435 -1.21 5.76 20.68
C LEU A 435 -0.60 6.30 19.39
N ARG A 436 -0.71 5.55 18.32
CA ARG A 436 -0.22 5.93 16.99
C ARG A 436 -1.34 5.76 16.00
N LEU A 437 -1.67 6.82 15.28
CA LEU A 437 -2.57 6.78 14.13
C LEU A 437 -1.72 6.68 12.87
N TYR A 438 -1.97 5.67 12.10
CA TYR A 438 -1.40 5.48 10.77
C TYR A 438 -2.46 5.77 9.71
N ASN A 439 -2.27 5.34 8.50
CA ASN A 439 -3.16 5.54 7.35
C ASN A 439 -4.63 5.78 7.71
N VAL A 440 -5.21 6.81 7.11
CA VAL A 440 -6.64 7.14 7.24
C VAL A 440 -7.26 7.14 5.85
N LYS A 441 -8.35 6.40 5.66
CA LYS A 441 -9.07 6.30 4.40
C LYS A 441 -10.57 6.45 4.64
N LEU A 442 -11.21 7.31 3.89
CA LEU A 442 -12.67 7.47 3.86
C LEU A 442 -13.14 7.17 2.44
N TYR A 443 -14.03 6.21 2.27
CA TYR A 443 -14.47 5.78 0.96
C TYR A 443 -15.93 5.36 0.95
N VAL A 444 -16.58 5.43 -0.20
CA VAL A 444 -17.89 4.86 -0.44
C VAL A 444 -17.66 3.46 -1.01
N PRO A 445 -18.14 2.40 -0.35
CA PRO A 445 -18.12 1.07 -0.94
C PRO A 445 -18.89 1.08 -2.26
N GLY A 446 -18.41 0.33 -3.24
CA GLY A 446 -19.14 0.16 -4.49
C GLY A 446 -20.56 -0.40 -4.23
N SER A 447 -21.59 0.16 -4.88
CA SER A 447 -22.97 -0.26 -4.66
C SER A 447 -23.24 -1.66 -5.22
N SER A 448 -23.67 -2.57 -4.33
CA SER A 448 -24.38 -3.77 -4.74
C SER A 448 -25.81 -3.38 -5.16
N THR A 449 -26.11 -3.39 -6.42
CA THR A 449 -27.52 -3.32 -6.86
C THR A 449 -28.16 -4.69 -6.55
N SER A 450 -28.86 -4.78 -5.42
CA SER A 450 -29.81 -5.86 -5.21
C SER A 450 -31.00 -5.61 -6.14
N GLY A 451 -31.11 -6.38 -7.20
CA GLY A 451 -32.34 -6.43 -8.01
C GLY A 451 -33.47 -6.99 -7.16
N ASN A 452 -34.39 -6.15 -6.75
CA ASN A 452 -35.72 -6.59 -6.32
C ASN A 452 -36.41 -7.18 -7.54
N GLU A 453 -36.42 -8.50 -7.66
CA GLU A 453 -37.46 -9.18 -8.43
C GLU A 453 -38.77 -9.12 -7.64
N GLU A 454 -39.71 -8.26 -8.09
CA GLU A 454 -41.09 -8.34 -7.71
C GLU A 454 -41.62 -9.72 -8.12
N GLY A 455 -41.89 -10.55 -7.12
CA GLY A 455 -42.55 -11.84 -7.31
C GLY A 455 -43.95 -11.66 -7.90
N THR A 456 -44.08 -11.97 -9.18
CA THR A 456 -45.39 -12.14 -9.82
C THR A 456 -45.98 -13.44 -9.29
N THR A 457 -46.95 -13.34 -8.40
CA THR A 457 -47.77 -14.44 -7.94
C THR A 457 -48.67 -14.90 -9.13
N ILE A 458 -48.39 -16.06 -9.66
CA ILE A 458 -49.30 -16.73 -10.63
C ILE A 458 -50.31 -17.52 -9.78
N GLU A 459 -51.56 -17.05 -9.79
CA GLU A 459 -52.70 -17.84 -9.29
C GLU A 459 -52.96 -19.04 -10.22
N PRO A 460 -53.26 -20.23 -9.69
CA PRO A 460 -53.63 -21.39 -10.51
C PRO A 460 -55.08 -21.27 -10.99
N THR A 461 -55.24 -21.35 -12.31
CA THR A 461 -56.55 -21.47 -12.99
C THR A 461 -57.17 -22.83 -12.65
N PRO A 462 -58.48 -22.91 -12.31
CA PRO A 462 -59.12 -24.20 -12.09
C PRO A 462 -59.45 -24.87 -13.44
N GLU A 463 -59.15 -26.16 -13.52
CA GLU A 463 -59.58 -27.04 -14.58
C GLU A 463 -61.09 -27.26 -14.53
N ASN A 464 -61.71 -27.18 -15.72
CA ASN A 464 -63.01 -27.80 -16.06
C ASN A 464 -62.78 -28.90 -17.08
#